data_d2033618374eac13d21cb33194e81281
#
_entry.id   d2033618374eac13d21cb33194e81281
#
_cell.length_a   1.000
_cell.length_b   1.000
_cell.length_c   1.000
_cell.angle_alpha   90.00
_cell.angle_beta   90.00
_cell.angle_gamma   90.00
#
_symmetry.space_group_name_H-M   'P 1'
#
loop_
_entity.id
_entity.type
_entity.pdbx_description
1 polymer ?
#
loop_
_entity_poly.entity_id
_entity_poly.type
_entity_poly.pdbx_seq_one_letter_code
_entity_poly.pdbx_strand_id
1 'polypeptide(L)'
;YFNNVDGLADILCEMKERTFAPTDALTIGEYDHMGPEDVEDVIGENGSFSSVFDFCHTLDNVRNPKWGNTVALFDDYRDQLFAAQKIVDGRGMLCNFLENHDKTRIIDRFLMPEDQNRYSEKMLPVTNFFLPGIVFLYQGQEIGMRDNPKQSIQGFVDKPTFAIYDRLIAEGKTDAEALEQINRESREHSRTPMQWDASAEAGFTTGTPWFPVNKNYTELNYEAEEKDPDSLLWFYRKMVAVRRREDLEETFLYGTLIPEYETVSGVLA
;
A
#
# COMPACT_ATOMS: atom_id res chain seq x y z
N TYR A 1 0.73 0.45 23.03
CA TYR A 1 1.96 0.00 23.74
C TYR A 1 3.17 -0.13 22.82
N PHE A 2 3.06 0.15 21.51
CA PHE A 2 4.14 -0.04 20.55
C PHE A 2 4.49 1.23 19.75
N ASN A 3 3.70 2.29 19.86
CA ASN A 3 3.92 3.53 19.12
C ASN A 3 4.27 4.66 20.10
N ASN A 4 5.22 5.52 19.73
CA ASN A 4 5.61 6.75 20.43
C ASN A 4 5.80 6.57 21.95
N VAL A 5 6.55 5.54 22.35
CA VAL A 5 6.88 5.29 23.76
C VAL A 5 8.02 6.22 24.20
N ASP A 6 8.01 6.61 25.48
CA ASP A 6 9.07 7.43 26.08
C ASP A 6 10.44 6.78 25.86
N GLY A 7 11.43 7.56 25.40
CA GLY A 7 12.79 7.10 25.13
C GLY A 7 13.00 6.48 23.74
N LEU A 8 11.97 6.41 22.89
CA LEU A 8 12.11 5.88 21.52
C LEU A 8 13.13 6.73 20.73
N ALA A 9 13.05 8.04 20.80
CA ALA A 9 13.96 8.95 20.09
C ALA A 9 15.43 8.71 20.50
N ASP A 10 15.71 8.49 21.77
CA ASP A 10 17.07 8.21 22.27
C ASP A 10 17.60 6.88 21.69
N ILE A 11 16.76 5.85 21.64
CA ILE A 11 17.12 4.53 21.07
C ILE A 11 17.39 4.65 19.58
N LEU A 12 16.55 5.36 18.84
CA LEU A 12 16.71 5.55 17.39
C LEU A 12 17.95 6.38 17.08
N CYS A 13 18.25 7.41 17.88
CA CYS A 13 19.48 8.20 17.77
C CYS A 13 20.73 7.33 18.00
N GLU A 14 20.76 6.54 19.07
CA GLU A 14 21.86 5.61 19.35
C GLU A 14 22.04 4.58 18.21
N MET A 15 20.93 4.07 17.67
CA MET A 15 20.96 3.14 16.55
C MET A 15 21.53 3.80 15.29
N LYS A 16 21.13 5.05 14.98
CA LYS A 16 21.70 5.82 13.87
C LYS A 16 23.20 6.01 14.05
N GLU A 17 23.64 6.51 15.20
CA GLU A 17 25.06 6.78 15.47
C GLU A 17 25.93 5.55 15.38
N ARG A 18 25.45 4.41 15.90
CA ARG A 18 26.26 3.19 16.01
C ARG A 18 26.22 2.28 14.77
N THR A 19 25.14 2.38 13.97
CA THR A 19 24.92 1.42 12.87
C THR A 19 24.75 2.07 11.51
N PHE A 20 23.91 3.10 11.38
CA PHE A 20 23.56 3.66 10.08
C PHE A 20 24.59 4.66 9.57
N ALA A 21 24.93 5.67 10.38
CA ALA A 21 25.85 6.72 10.00
C ALA A 21 27.26 6.20 9.64
N PRO A 22 27.88 5.23 10.36
CA PRO A 22 29.17 4.71 10.00
C PRO A 22 29.23 4.00 8.64
N THR A 23 28.11 3.58 8.11
CA THR A 23 28.00 2.84 6.84
C THR A 23 27.37 3.65 5.72
N ASP A 24 27.00 4.90 5.99
CA ASP A 24 26.25 5.77 5.08
C ASP A 24 25.00 5.06 4.50
N ALA A 25 24.28 4.36 5.37
CA ALA A 25 23.16 3.52 4.98
C ALA A 25 21.92 4.37 4.66
N LEU A 26 21.30 4.10 3.51
CA LEU A 26 19.91 4.52 3.27
C LEU A 26 19.00 3.71 4.19
N THR A 27 18.22 4.39 5.02
CA THR A 27 17.35 3.76 6.01
C THR A 27 15.91 4.18 5.81
N ILE A 28 15.00 3.21 5.92
CA ILE A 28 13.56 3.45 5.77
C ILE A 28 12.86 2.89 7.00
N GLY A 29 12.19 3.77 7.74
CA GLY A 29 11.44 3.40 8.93
C GLY A 29 10.00 3.01 8.61
N GLU A 30 9.49 2.03 9.35
CA GLU A 30 8.04 1.83 9.47
C GLU A 30 7.57 2.60 10.70
N TYR A 31 7.12 3.83 10.46
CA TYR A 31 6.70 4.77 11.50
C TYR A 31 5.27 5.22 11.21
N ASP A 32 4.34 4.71 11.98
CA ASP A 32 2.92 5.01 11.81
C ASP A 32 2.55 6.33 12.50
N HIS A 33 1.68 7.11 11.86
CA HIS A 33 1.13 8.37 12.40
C HIS A 33 2.18 9.44 12.75
N MET A 34 3.14 9.69 11.83
CA MET A 34 4.09 10.79 12.00
C MET A 34 3.36 12.14 11.96
N GLY A 35 3.48 12.90 13.06
CA GLY A 35 2.99 14.28 13.14
C GLY A 35 4.02 15.30 12.66
N PRO A 36 3.63 16.58 12.50
CA PRO A 36 4.56 17.64 12.12
C PRO A 36 5.72 17.83 13.12
N GLU A 37 5.49 17.51 14.39
CA GLU A 37 6.45 17.55 15.48
C GLU A 37 7.51 16.46 15.41
N ASP A 38 7.18 15.32 14.81
CA ASP A 38 8.07 14.16 14.73
C ASP A 38 9.08 14.26 13.57
N VAL A 39 8.80 15.08 12.55
CA VAL A 39 9.53 15.07 11.27
C VAL A 39 11.03 15.24 11.47
N GLU A 40 11.46 16.25 12.25
CA GLU A 40 12.89 16.57 12.46
C GLU A 40 13.64 15.44 13.18
N ASP A 41 12.98 14.73 14.09
CA ASP A 41 13.58 13.63 14.85
C ASP A 41 13.58 12.32 14.06
N VAL A 42 12.61 12.18 13.15
CA VAL A 42 12.41 10.91 12.42
C VAL A 42 13.07 10.93 11.05
N ILE A 43 12.86 11.96 10.21
CA ILE A 43 13.33 12.00 8.80
C ILE A 43 13.97 13.34 8.40
N GLY A 44 14.03 14.35 9.27
CA GLY A 44 14.71 15.62 8.98
C GLY A 44 16.22 15.43 8.81
N GLU A 45 16.96 16.53 8.62
CA GLU A 45 18.42 16.52 8.41
C GLU A 45 19.15 15.71 9.50
N ASN A 46 18.66 15.82 10.74
CA ASN A 46 19.18 15.08 11.87
C ASN A 46 18.34 13.84 12.23
N GLY A 47 17.31 13.56 11.47
CA GLY A 47 16.37 12.46 11.72
C GLY A 47 17.03 11.08 11.79
N SER A 48 16.38 10.17 12.46
CA SER A 48 16.88 8.80 12.69
C SER A 48 16.90 7.95 11.43
N PHE A 49 16.01 8.22 10.47
CA PHE A 49 15.89 7.52 9.19
C PHE A 49 16.06 8.47 8.01
N SER A 50 16.47 7.94 6.88
CA SER A 50 16.48 8.69 5.61
C SER A 50 15.07 8.99 5.11
N SER A 51 14.13 8.09 5.37
CA SER A 51 12.73 8.21 4.98
C SER A 51 11.87 7.28 5.84
N VAL A 52 10.55 7.46 5.79
CA VAL A 52 9.56 6.54 6.37
C VAL A 52 8.45 6.24 5.39
N PHE A 53 7.77 5.11 5.57
CA PHE A 53 6.56 4.80 4.81
C PHE A 53 5.43 5.74 5.20
N ASP A 54 4.74 6.26 4.18
CA ASP A 54 3.51 7.03 4.38
C ASP A 54 2.31 6.11 4.59
N PHE A 55 1.87 5.99 5.84
CA PHE A 55 0.68 5.23 6.20
C PHE A 55 -0.60 6.07 6.25
N CYS A 56 -0.51 7.38 6.10
CA CYS A 56 -1.67 8.28 6.24
C CYS A 56 -2.81 7.94 5.29
N HIS A 57 -2.48 7.43 4.09
CA HIS A 57 -3.45 7.09 3.06
C HIS A 57 -3.83 5.60 3.01
N THR A 58 -3.34 4.77 3.93
CA THR A 58 -3.58 3.31 3.87
C THR A 58 -5.00 2.90 4.19
N LEU A 59 -5.88 3.85 4.41
CA LEU A 59 -7.31 3.67 4.61
C LEU A 59 -7.70 3.03 5.96
N ASP A 60 -6.79 2.90 6.91
CA ASP A 60 -7.15 2.47 8.25
C ASP A 60 -8.08 3.50 8.93
N ASN A 61 -7.93 4.77 8.54
CA ASN A 61 -8.77 5.87 8.96
C ASN A 61 -9.79 6.30 7.89
N VAL A 62 -9.71 5.77 6.67
CA VAL A 62 -10.63 6.06 5.57
C VAL A 62 -11.62 4.91 5.42
N ARG A 63 -12.90 5.23 5.29
CA ARG A 63 -13.96 4.22 5.18
C ARG A 63 -13.75 3.33 3.96
N ASN A 64 -13.76 2.02 4.16
CA ASN A 64 -13.74 1.07 3.05
C ASN A 64 -14.92 1.36 2.08
N PRO A 65 -14.69 1.48 0.76
CA PRO A 65 -15.73 1.76 -0.23
C PRO A 65 -16.91 0.78 -0.16
N LYS A 66 -16.66 -0.45 0.22
CA LYS A 66 -17.71 -1.46 0.44
C LYS A 66 -18.73 -1.05 1.52
N TRP A 67 -18.48 0.05 2.24
CA TRP A 67 -19.28 0.51 3.37
C TRP A 67 -19.85 1.90 3.20
N GLY A 68 -19.65 2.57 2.07
CA GLY A 68 -20.10 3.94 1.90
C GLY A 68 -19.96 4.52 0.50
N ASN A 69 -20.03 5.83 0.44
CA ASN A 69 -19.93 6.60 -0.79
C ASN A 69 -18.50 6.63 -1.32
N THR A 70 -18.26 6.05 -2.48
CA THR A 70 -16.95 5.95 -3.15
C THR A 70 -16.32 7.32 -3.39
N VAL A 71 -17.10 8.34 -3.71
CA VAL A 71 -16.58 9.71 -3.96
C VAL A 71 -16.06 10.33 -2.66
N ALA A 72 -16.80 10.20 -1.56
CA ALA A 72 -16.36 10.71 -0.27
C ALA A 72 -15.08 9.99 0.22
N LEU A 73 -14.95 8.71 -0.08
CA LEU A 73 -13.74 7.95 0.20
C LEU A 73 -12.53 8.48 -0.60
N PHE A 74 -12.74 8.80 -1.88
CA PHE A 74 -11.68 9.35 -2.72
C PHE A 74 -11.25 10.74 -2.24
N ASP A 75 -12.17 11.59 -1.83
CA ASP A 75 -11.87 12.89 -1.26
C ASP A 75 -11.08 12.77 0.05
N ASP A 76 -11.48 11.86 0.95
CA ASP A 76 -10.76 11.57 2.19
C ASP A 76 -9.33 11.06 1.89
N TYR A 77 -9.18 10.17 0.90
CA TYR A 77 -7.89 9.68 0.46
C TYR A 77 -6.99 10.79 -0.07
N ARG A 78 -7.51 11.64 -0.97
CA ARG A 78 -6.81 12.81 -1.50
C ARG A 78 -6.35 13.73 -0.38
N ASP A 79 -7.24 14.07 0.53
CA ASP A 79 -6.96 15.01 1.62
C ASP A 79 -5.86 14.49 2.56
N GLN A 80 -5.84 13.18 2.81
CA GLN A 80 -4.79 12.54 3.59
C GLN A 80 -3.44 12.53 2.85
N LEU A 81 -3.43 12.25 1.55
CA LEU A 81 -2.20 12.36 0.73
C LEU A 81 -1.63 13.77 0.80
N PHE A 82 -2.46 14.78 0.62
CA PHE A 82 -2.02 16.18 0.67
C PHE A 82 -1.53 16.57 2.06
N ALA A 83 -2.21 16.12 3.12
CA ALA A 83 -1.79 16.38 4.49
C ALA A 83 -0.41 15.77 4.78
N ALA A 84 -0.19 14.51 4.40
CA ALA A 84 1.09 13.83 4.59
C ALA A 84 2.24 14.54 3.87
N GLN A 85 2.05 14.92 2.61
CA GLN A 85 3.05 15.65 1.83
C GLN A 85 3.34 17.04 2.42
N LYS A 86 2.31 17.75 2.92
CA LYS A 86 2.49 19.06 3.59
C LYS A 86 3.27 18.94 4.90
N ILE A 87 3.13 17.83 5.65
CA ILE A 87 3.86 17.62 6.89
C ILE A 87 5.37 17.58 6.66
N VAL A 88 5.82 16.95 5.57
CA VAL A 88 7.25 16.73 5.30
C VAL A 88 7.86 17.76 4.34
N ASP A 89 7.07 18.61 3.74
CA ASP A 89 7.48 19.56 2.71
C ASP A 89 8.78 20.30 3.07
N GLY A 90 9.82 20.10 2.24
CA GLY A 90 11.14 20.70 2.43
C GLY A 90 11.96 20.17 3.63
N ARG A 91 11.45 19.21 4.40
CA ARG A 91 12.13 18.67 5.60
C ARG A 91 12.54 17.20 5.46
N GLY A 92 12.05 16.51 4.45
CA GLY A 92 12.36 15.09 4.23
C GLY A 92 11.61 14.50 3.06
N MET A 93 11.68 13.19 2.93
CA MET A 93 10.99 12.42 1.89
C MET A 93 10.13 11.33 2.52
N LEU A 94 8.99 11.05 1.90
CA LEU A 94 8.16 9.89 2.23
C LEU A 94 8.39 8.73 1.26
N CYS A 95 8.21 7.51 1.75
CA CYS A 95 8.08 6.32 0.92
C CYS A 95 6.61 6.10 0.61
N ASN A 96 6.21 6.45 -0.61
CA ASN A 96 4.84 6.33 -1.07
C ASN A 96 4.55 4.91 -1.55
N PHE A 97 3.46 4.30 -1.11
CA PHE A 97 3.06 2.96 -1.52
C PHE A 97 1.53 2.84 -1.55
N LEU A 98 1.01 1.89 -2.33
CA LEU A 98 -0.42 1.56 -2.37
C LEU A 98 -0.71 0.22 -1.70
N GLU A 99 0.21 -0.73 -1.84
CA GLU A 99 0.11 -2.07 -1.30
C GLU A 99 1.34 -2.44 -0.50
N ASN A 100 1.14 -3.29 0.50
CA ASN A 100 2.19 -3.98 1.23
C ASN A 100 1.71 -5.36 1.70
N HIS A 101 2.56 -6.08 2.42
CA HIS A 101 2.26 -7.42 2.92
C HIS A 101 1.27 -7.46 4.10
N ASP A 102 0.84 -6.32 4.62
CA ASP A 102 -0.08 -6.22 5.77
C ASP A 102 -1.44 -5.62 5.42
N LYS A 103 -1.67 -5.28 4.16
CA LYS A 103 -2.95 -4.74 3.66
C LYS A 103 -3.54 -5.66 2.58
N THR A 104 -4.83 -5.55 2.34
CA THR A 104 -5.51 -6.19 1.20
C THR A 104 -5.10 -5.53 -0.11
N ARG A 105 -5.38 -6.16 -1.24
CA ARG A 105 -5.04 -5.62 -2.57
C ARG A 105 -5.77 -4.31 -2.83
N ILE A 106 -5.06 -3.30 -3.38
CA ILE A 106 -5.59 -1.93 -3.50
C ILE A 106 -6.86 -1.86 -4.34
N ILE A 107 -6.93 -2.62 -5.42
CA ILE A 107 -8.09 -2.60 -6.31
C ILE A 107 -9.35 -3.03 -5.57
N ASP A 108 -9.28 -4.13 -4.83
CA ASP A 108 -10.43 -4.65 -4.06
C ASP A 108 -10.71 -3.85 -2.79
N ARG A 109 -9.68 -3.20 -2.23
CA ARG A 109 -9.81 -2.33 -1.07
C ARG A 109 -10.45 -0.99 -1.43
N PHE A 110 -10.08 -0.41 -2.56
CA PHE A 110 -10.41 0.97 -2.93
C PHE A 110 -11.58 1.08 -3.90
N LEU A 111 -11.71 0.16 -4.86
CA LEU A 111 -12.74 0.22 -5.88
C LEU A 111 -13.90 -0.73 -5.58
N MET A 112 -15.13 -0.24 -5.74
CA MET A 112 -16.31 -1.11 -5.77
C MET A 112 -16.24 -2.04 -6.98
N PRO A 113 -16.80 -3.27 -6.91
CA PRO A 113 -16.75 -4.20 -8.04
C PRO A 113 -17.27 -3.62 -9.36
N GLU A 114 -18.33 -2.81 -9.31
CA GLU A 114 -18.92 -2.11 -10.46
C GLU A 114 -18.01 -1.02 -11.05
N ASP A 115 -17.09 -0.49 -10.26
CA ASP A 115 -16.14 0.55 -10.65
C ASP A 115 -14.79 -0.02 -11.11
N GLN A 116 -14.57 -1.34 -10.94
CA GLN A 116 -13.32 -2.00 -11.34
C GLN A 116 -13.28 -2.16 -12.85
N ASN A 117 -12.42 -1.38 -13.47
CA ASN A 117 -12.18 -1.41 -14.91
C ASN A 117 -10.78 -0.87 -15.21
N ARG A 118 -10.31 -1.08 -16.45
CA ARG A 118 -8.96 -0.66 -16.88
C ARG A 118 -8.59 0.81 -16.60
N TYR A 119 -9.56 1.71 -16.53
CA TYR A 119 -9.29 3.12 -16.30
C TYR A 119 -9.13 3.44 -14.82
N SER A 120 -10.03 2.94 -13.98
CA SER A 120 -9.95 3.10 -12.53
C SER A 120 -8.74 2.38 -11.94
N GLU A 121 -8.40 1.20 -12.45
CA GLU A 121 -7.21 0.46 -12.06
C GLU A 121 -5.91 1.19 -12.44
N LYS A 122 -5.87 1.85 -13.59
CA LYS A 122 -4.74 2.71 -14.01
C LYS A 122 -4.70 4.04 -13.26
N MET A 123 -5.84 4.56 -12.81
CA MET A 123 -5.90 5.79 -12.02
C MET A 123 -5.20 5.62 -10.66
N LEU A 124 -5.38 4.49 -9.98
CA LEU A 124 -4.80 4.24 -8.65
C LEU A 124 -3.29 4.50 -8.60
N PRO A 125 -2.44 3.87 -9.45
CA PRO A 125 -1.01 4.12 -9.40
C PRO A 125 -0.62 5.57 -9.74
N VAL A 126 -1.42 6.29 -10.55
CA VAL A 126 -1.15 7.70 -10.84
C VAL A 126 -1.17 8.53 -9.57
N THR A 127 -2.11 8.27 -8.64
CA THR A 127 -2.21 9.00 -7.38
C THR A 127 -0.97 8.89 -6.50
N ASN A 128 -0.18 7.84 -6.68
CA ASN A 128 1.03 7.56 -5.89
C ASN A 128 2.32 7.89 -6.64
N PHE A 129 2.40 7.54 -7.92
CA PHE A 129 3.63 7.67 -8.71
C PHE A 129 4.06 9.12 -8.97
N PHE A 130 3.17 10.07 -8.88
CA PHE A 130 3.46 11.49 -9.12
C PHE A 130 3.62 12.32 -7.83
N LEU A 131 3.49 11.68 -6.66
CA LEU A 131 3.85 12.34 -5.40
C LEU A 131 5.36 12.50 -5.26
N PRO A 132 5.84 13.57 -4.59
CA PRO A 132 7.23 13.69 -4.18
C PRO A 132 7.65 12.55 -3.24
N GLY A 133 8.92 12.15 -3.32
CA GLY A 133 9.48 11.09 -2.48
C GLY A 133 9.79 9.79 -3.22
N ILE A 134 9.93 8.69 -2.50
CA ILE A 134 10.31 7.38 -3.03
C ILE A 134 9.05 6.54 -3.25
N VAL A 135 8.89 5.94 -4.43
CA VAL A 135 7.74 5.06 -4.71
C VAL A 135 8.10 3.60 -4.50
N PHE A 136 7.28 2.92 -3.73
CA PHE A 136 7.34 1.48 -3.53
C PHE A 136 6.23 0.79 -4.31
N LEU A 137 6.61 -0.23 -5.06
CA LEU A 137 5.72 -1.09 -5.82
C LEU A 137 5.73 -2.47 -5.17
N TYR A 138 4.57 -2.91 -4.71
CA TYR A 138 4.43 -4.23 -4.12
C TYR A 138 4.21 -5.30 -5.19
N GLN A 139 4.80 -6.49 -5.00
CA GLN A 139 4.69 -7.60 -5.95
C GLN A 139 3.24 -7.93 -6.32
N GLY A 140 2.95 -8.01 -7.62
CA GLY A 140 1.63 -8.32 -8.15
C GLY A 140 0.70 -7.11 -8.29
N GLN A 141 1.04 -5.97 -7.69
CA GLN A 141 0.30 -4.71 -7.89
C GLN A 141 0.35 -4.29 -9.35
N GLU A 142 1.49 -4.46 -10.01
CA GLU A 142 1.73 -4.10 -11.41
C GLU A 142 0.90 -4.90 -12.42
N ILE A 143 0.41 -6.06 -12.03
CA ILE A 143 -0.50 -6.87 -12.84
C ILE A 143 -1.95 -6.86 -12.31
N GLY A 144 -2.23 -6.07 -11.27
CA GLY A 144 -3.57 -5.97 -10.72
C GLY A 144 -4.04 -7.21 -9.95
N MET A 145 -3.14 -7.91 -9.24
CA MET A 145 -3.54 -9.06 -8.41
C MET A 145 -4.65 -8.68 -7.44
N ARG A 146 -5.55 -9.62 -7.20
CA ARG A 146 -6.80 -9.45 -6.45
C ARG A 146 -6.76 -10.15 -5.10
N ASP A 147 -7.66 -9.73 -4.22
CA ASP A 147 -7.95 -10.48 -3.00
C ASP A 147 -8.34 -11.92 -3.32
N ASN A 148 -8.01 -12.83 -2.42
CA ASN A 148 -8.34 -14.25 -2.53
C ASN A 148 -9.25 -14.67 -1.37
N PRO A 149 -10.56 -14.33 -1.40
CA PRO A 149 -11.47 -14.58 -0.29
C PRO A 149 -11.66 -16.07 -0.04
N LYS A 150 -11.72 -16.44 1.25
CA LYS A 150 -11.87 -17.81 1.68
C LYS A 150 -13.34 -18.13 2.00
N GLN A 151 -13.70 -19.40 1.82
CA GLN A 151 -15.07 -19.88 2.06
C GLN A 151 -15.30 -20.30 3.52
N SER A 152 -14.25 -20.42 4.30
CA SER A 152 -14.30 -20.75 5.73
C SER A 152 -13.06 -20.28 6.45
N ILE A 153 -13.14 -20.17 7.78
CA ILE A 153 -11.99 -19.77 8.61
C ILE A 153 -10.82 -20.76 8.49
N GLN A 154 -11.08 -22.03 8.20
CA GLN A 154 -10.04 -23.05 7.99
C GLN A 154 -9.22 -22.82 6.72
N GLY A 155 -9.66 -21.95 5.83
CA GLY A 155 -8.92 -21.52 4.63
C GLY A 155 -7.80 -20.52 4.92
N PHE A 156 -7.76 -19.96 6.11
CA PHE A 156 -6.74 -19.02 6.56
C PHE A 156 -5.60 -19.75 7.30
N VAL A 157 -4.41 -19.14 7.32
CA VAL A 157 -3.19 -19.66 7.97
C VAL A 157 -2.59 -18.69 8.98
N ASP A 158 -2.88 -17.40 8.88
CA ASP A 158 -2.31 -16.36 9.74
C ASP A 158 -2.96 -16.40 11.13
N LYS A 159 -2.15 -16.59 12.17
CA LYS A 159 -2.63 -16.71 13.55
C LYS A 159 -3.49 -15.52 14.03
N PRO A 160 -3.13 -14.25 13.75
CA PRO A 160 -3.99 -13.12 14.09
C PRO A 160 -5.41 -13.22 13.53
N THR A 161 -5.58 -13.79 12.34
CA THR A 161 -6.90 -14.00 11.71
C THR A 161 -7.82 -14.84 12.57
N PHE A 162 -7.31 -15.92 13.15
CA PHE A 162 -8.10 -16.77 14.06
C PHE A 162 -8.50 -16.05 15.34
N ALA A 163 -7.58 -15.26 15.92
CA ALA A 163 -7.87 -14.49 17.13
C ALA A 163 -8.95 -13.42 16.88
N ILE A 164 -8.94 -12.79 15.70
CA ILE A 164 -9.98 -11.84 15.29
C ILE A 164 -11.32 -12.57 15.12
N TYR A 165 -11.31 -13.72 14.45
CA TYR A 165 -12.52 -14.52 14.25
C TYR A 165 -13.15 -14.93 15.61
N ASP A 166 -12.36 -15.50 16.52
CA ASP A 166 -12.84 -15.91 17.83
C ASP A 166 -13.44 -14.74 18.62
N ARG A 167 -12.81 -13.56 18.54
CA ARG A 167 -13.34 -12.33 19.15
C ARG A 167 -14.70 -11.96 18.55
N LEU A 168 -14.84 -11.96 17.22
CA LEU A 168 -16.09 -11.60 16.54
C LEU A 168 -17.23 -12.57 16.91
N ILE A 169 -16.94 -13.86 17.02
CA ILE A 169 -17.91 -14.86 17.49
C ILE A 169 -18.28 -14.60 18.96
N ALA A 170 -17.31 -14.27 19.81
CA ALA A 170 -17.58 -13.94 21.22
C ALA A 170 -18.41 -12.64 21.37
N GLU A 171 -18.28 -11.71 20.46
CA GLU A 171 -19.10 -10.48 20.34
C GLU A 171 -20.51 -10.76 19.81
N GLY A 172 -20.85 -12.00 19.44
CA GLY A 172 -22.16 -12.44 19.00
C GLY A 172 -22.41 -12.39 17.49
N LYS A 173 -21.38 -12.20 16.67
CA LYS A 173 -21.50 -12.32 15.22
C LYS A 173 -21.70 -13.78 14.81
N THR A 174 -22.45 -13.97 13.75
CA THR A 174 -22.55 -15.28 13.09
C THR A 174 -21.25 -15.63 12.38
N ASP A 175 -21.03 -16.92 12.09
CA ASP A 175 -19.88 -17.40 11.31
C ASP A 175 -19.75 -16.65 9.98
N ALA A 176 -20.86 -16.46 9.28
CA ALA A 176 -20.89 -15.75 7.99
C ALA A 176 -20.48 -14.28 8.10
N GLU A 177 -20.96 -13.57 9.13
CA GLU A 177 -20.59 -12.16 9.36
C GLU A 177 -19.13 -12.01 9.78
N ALA A 178 -18.65 -12.91 10.63
CA ALA A 178 -17.24 -12.92 11.04
C ALA A 178 -16.31 -13.23 9.85
N LEU A 179 -16.66 -14.22 9.04
CA LEU A 179 -15.91 -14.60 7.85
C LEU A 179 -15.91 -13.50 6.79
N GLU A 180 -17.04 -12.83 6.59
CA GLU A 180 -17.14 -11.69 5.68
C GLU A 180 -16.22 -10.55 6.12
N GLN A 181 -16.20 -10.21 7.41
CA GLN A 181 -15.32 -9.18 7.92
C GLN A 181 -13.84 -9.56 7.74
N ILE A 182 -13.46 -10.80 8.08
CA ILE A 182 -12.10 -11.29 7.88
C ILE A 182 -11.69 -11.23 6.41
N ASN A 183 -12.54 -11.67 5.50
CA ASN A 183 -12.27 -11.59 4.07
C ASN A 183 -12.11 -10.17 3.54
N ARG A 184 -12.57 -9.15 4.25
CA ARG A 184 -12.35 -7.74 3.87
C ARG A 184 -11.02 -7.18 4.36
N GLU A 185 -10.50 -7.71 5.46
CA GLU A 185 -9.39 -7.09 6.20
C GLU A 185 -8.12 -7.95 6.22
N SER A 186 -8.21 -9.21 5.79
CA SER A 186 -7.09 -10.14 5.93
C SER A 186 -5.90 -9.78 5.05
N ARG A 187 -4.76 -9.61 5.67
CA ARG A 187 -3.47 -9.43 4.99
C ARG A 187 -3.02 -10.66 4.18
N GLU A 188 -3.65 -11.81 4.34
CA GLU A 188 -3.32 -12.98 3.53
C GLU A 188 -3.61 -12.79 2.04
N HIS A 189 -4.47 -11.85 1.68
CA HIS A 189 -4.76 -11.51 0.29
C HIS A 189 -3.52 -11.03 -0.47
N SER A 190 -2.70 -10.21 0.16
CA SER A 190 -1.45 -9.70 -0.44
C SER A 190 -0.27 -10.68 -0.32
N ARG A 191 -0.41 -11.75 0.48
CA ARG A 191 0.62 -12.77 0.68
C ARG A 191 0.48 -14.00 -0.22
N THR A 192 -0.50 -13.98 -1.12
CA THR A 192 -0.65 -15.05 -2.12
C THR A 192 0.54 -15.06 -3.09
N PRO A 193 0.91 -16.23 -3.63
CA PRO A 193 1.98 -16.34 -4.61
C PRO A 193 1.77 -15.44 -5.81
N MET A 194 2.87 -14.90 -6.34
CA MET A 194 2.86 -14.16 -7.61
C MET A 194 2.32 -15.01 -8.74
N GLN A 195 1.46 -14.44 -9.56
CA GLN A 195 0.83 -15.09 -10.71
C GLN A 195 1.68 -14.85 -11.97
N TRP A 196 2.57 -15.77 -12.27
CA TRP A 196 3.50 -15.64 -13.42
C TRP A 196 2.88 -16.00 -14.74
N ASP A 197 2.13 -17.12 -14.79
CA ASP A 197 1.49 -17.65 -16.00
C ASP A 197 0.25 -18.47 -15.67
N ALA A 198 -0.39 -19.04 -16.72
CA ALA A 198 -1.58 -19.87 -16.59
C ALA A 198 -1.30 -21.36 -16.29
N SER A 199 -0.05 -21.75 -16.04
CA SER A 199 0.30 -23.11 -15.65
C SER A 199 -0.06 -23.43 -14.19
N ALA A 200 0.08 -24.68 -13.79
CA ALA A 200 -0.23 -25.12 -12.43
C ALA A 200 0.50 -24.25 -11.40
N GLU A 201 -0.23 -23.92 -10.31
CA GLU A 201 0.24 -23.01 -9.24
C GLU A 201 0.74 -21.65 -9.78
N ALA A 202 0.12 -21.17 -10.87
CA ALA A 202 0.44 -19.90 -11.54
C ALA A 202 1.92 -19.77 -11.97
N GLY A 203 2.60 -20.88 -12.28
CA GLY A 203 4.03 -20.89 -12.57
C GLY A 203 4.93 -20.53 -11.38
N PHE A 204 4.36 -20.37 -10.17
CA PHE A 204 5.11 -19.97 -8.99
C PHE A 204 5.96 -21.09 -8.39
N THR A 205 5.44 -22.32 -8.36
CA THR A 205 6.12 -23.49 -7.80
C THR A 205 5.66 -24.79 -8.43
N THR A 206 6.51 -25.81 -8.38
CA THR A 206 6.16 -27.20 -8.70
C THR A 206 5.70 -28.00 -7.48
N GLY A 207 5.79 -27.42 -6.28
CA GLY A 207 5.34 -28.00 -5.02
C GLY A 207 4.00 -27.40 -4.57
N THR A 208 3.65 -27.60 -3.30
CA THR A 208 2.48 -26.99 -2.68
C THR A 208 2.87 -25.63 -2.10
N PRO A 209 2.28 -24.51 -2.55
CA PRO A 209 2.58 -23.21 -2.01
C PRO A 209 2.03 -23.06 -0.58
N TRP A 210 2.69 -22.24 0.25
CA TRP A 210 2.23 -22.00 1.62
C TRP A 210 0.86 -21.30 1.66
N PHE A 211 0.71 -20.22 0.89
CA PHE A 211 -0.60 -19.63 0.63
C PHE A 211 -1.14 -20.16 -0.69
N PRO A 212 -2.42 -20.52 -0.76
CA PRO A 212 -3.00 -20.98 -2.01
C PRO A 212 -3.03 -19.85 -3.06
N VAL A 213 -2.70 -20.19 -4.30
CA VAL A 213 -2.78 -19.26 -5.43
C VAL A 213 -4.24 -18.82 -5.63
N ASN A 214 -4.44 -17.55 -6.00
CA ASN A 214 -5.76 -17.08 -6.38
C ASN A 214 -6.21 -17.75 -7.69
N LYS A 215 -7.42 -18.28 -7.71
CA LYS A 215 -7.95 -19.09 -8.84
C LYS A 215 -8.04 -18.31 -10.15
N ASN A 216 -8.02 -16.99 -10.10
CA ASN A 216 -8.07 -16.16 -11.31
C ASN A 216 -6.75 -16.13 -12.09
N TYR A 217 -5.70 -16.81 -11.64
CA TYR A 217 -4.38 -16.83 -12.28
C TYR A 217 -4.40 -17.32 -13.74
N THR A 218 -5.41 -18.10 -14.12
CA THR A 218 -5.56 -18.56 -15.50
C THR A 218 -5.86 -17.44 -16.49
N GLU A 219 -6.39 -16.31 -15.99
CA GLU A 219 -6.76 -15.14 -16.79
C GLU A 219 -5.89 -13.93 -16.44
N LEU A 220 -5.62 -13.72 -15.14
CA LEU A 220 -4.83 -12.62 -14.61
C LEU A 220 -3.46 -13.13 -14.18
N ASN A 221 -2.45 -12.90 -14.99
CA ASN A 221 -1.08 -13.28 -14.72
C ASN A 221 -0.09 -12.41 -15.51
N TYR A 222 1.18 -12.43 -15.10
CA TYR A 222 2.22 -11.61 -15.72
C TYR A 222 2.34 -11.88 -17.24
N GLU A 223 2.31 -13.14 -17.68
CA GLU A 223 2.47 -13.49 -19.10
C GLU A 223 1.31 -12.93 -19.96
N ALA A 224 0.08 -12.95 -19.43
CA ALA A 224 -1.08 -12.37 -20.10
C ALA A 224 -0.98 -10.85 -20.19
N GLU A 225 -0.65 -10.19 -19.07
CA GLU A 225 -0.46 -8.74 -18.99
C GLU A 225 0.68 -8.25 -19.89
N GLU A 226 1.77 -9.02 -20.02
CA GLU A 226 2.88 -8.68 -20.89
C GLU A 226 2.53 -8.71 -22.38
N LYS A 227 1.59 -9.56 -22.77
CA LYS A 227 1.10 -9.68 -24.16
C LYS A 227 0.09 -8.60 -24.56
N ASP A 228 -0.57 -7.96 -23.60
CA ASP A 228 -1.52 -6.87 -23.87
C ASP A 228 -0.81 -5.50 -23.71
N PRO A 229 -0.56 -4.77 -24.81
CA PRO A 229 0.12 -3.47 -24.76
C PRO A 229 -0.69 -2.37 -24.02
N ASP A 230 -1.97 -2.61 -23.77
CA ASP A 230 -2.86 -1.72 -23.01
C ASP A 230 -3.11 -2.20 -21.57
N SER A 231 -2.36 -3.20 -21.11
CA SER A 231 -2.45 -3.75 -19.77
C SER A 231 -2.01 -2.78 -18.69
N LEU A 232 -2.32 -3.15 -17.43
CA LEU A 232 -1.85 -2.43 -16.25
C LEU A 232 -0.32 -2.50 -16.13
N LEU A 233 0.29 -3.65 -16.45
CA LEU A 233 1.74 -3.84 -16.45
C LEU A 233 2.45 -2.83 -17.35
N TRP A 234 2.00 -2.67 -18.59
CA TRP A 234 2.59 -1.69 -19.52
C TRP A 234 2.35 -0.26 -19.08
N PHE A 235 1.25 0.01 -18.40
CA PHE A 235 1.00 1.31 -17.81
C PHE A 235 2.00 1.62 -16.68
N TYR A 236 2.25 0.68 -15.77
CA TYR A 236 3.29 0.82 -14.74
C TYR A 236 4.68 1.05 -15.34
N ARG A 237 5.05 0.29 -16.37
CA ARG A 237 6.32 0.49 -17.09
C ARG A 237 6.47 1.92 -17.63
N LYS A 238 5.40 2.48 -18.18
CA LYS A 238 5.39 3.88 -18.66
C LYS A 238 5.57 4.88 -17.51
N MET A 239 4.90 4.69 -16.39
CA MET A 239 5.06 5.57 -15.21
C MET A 239 6.47 5.50 -14.63
N VAL A 240 7.04 4.31 -14.51
CA VAL A 240 8.44 4.13 -14.08
C VAL A 240 9.38 4.86 -15.03
N ALA A 241 9.17 4.75 -16.35
CA ALA A 241 9.96 5.44 -17.35
C ALA A 241 9.88 6.98 -17.20
N VAL A 242 8.69 7.52 -16.89
CA VAL A 242 8.52 8.96 -16.61
C VAL A 242 9.29 9.38 -15.37
N ARG A 243 9.16 8.65 -14.27
CA ARG A 243 9.87 8.97 -13.00
C ARG A 243 11.40 8.91 -13.14
N ARG A 244 11.92 8.09 -14.05
CA ARG A 244 13.38 7.94 -14.30
C ARG A 244 13.93 8.92 -15.31
N ARG A 245 13.16 9.90 -15.75
CA ARG A 245 13.65 10.98 -16.60
C ARG A 245 14.56 11.89 -15.79
N GLU A 246 15.78 12.12 -16.29
CA GLU A 246 16.78 12.98 -15.66
C GLU A 246 16.29 14.41 -15.42
N ASP A 247 15.45 14.94 -16.33
CA ASP A 247 14.88 16.28 -16.22
C ASP A 247 13.74 16.41 -15.19
N LEU A 248 13.27 15.31 -14.62
CA LEU A 248 12.18 15.27 -13.64
C LEU A 248 12.59 14.66 -12.30
N GLU A 249 13.80 14.10 -12.20
CA GLU A 249 14.24 13.36 -11.01
C GLU A 249 14.17 14.21 -9.74
N GLU A 250 14.74 15.41 -9.75
CA GLU A 250 14.69 16.33 -8.60
C GLU A 250 13.24 16.67 -8.21
N THR A 251 12.38 16.91 -9.20
CA THR A 251 10.97 17.22 -8.95
C THR A 251 10.24 16.05 -8.29
N PHE A 252 10.49 14.83 -8.74
CA PHE A 252 9.86 13.66 -8.14
C PHE A 252 10.42 13.28 -6.78
N LEU A 253 11.67 13.60 -6.48
CA LEU A 253 12.26 13.28 -5.17
C LEU A 253 11.99 14.38 -4.15
N TYR A 254 12.17 15.63 -4.52
CA TYR A 254 12.24 16.76 -3.60
C TYR A 254 11.27 17.91 -3.94
N GLY A 255 10.43 17.72 -4.93
CA GLY A 255 9.46 18.74 -5.32
C GLY A 255 8.42 19.02 -4.24
N THR A 256 7.89 20.22 -4.22
CA THR A 256 6.78 20.60 -3.36
C THR A 256 5.47 20.27 -4.04
N LEU A 257 4.58 19.57 -3.35
CA LEU A 257 3.22 19.33 -3.81
C LEU A 257 2.43 20.66 -3.80
N ILE A 258 1.90 21.05 -4.94
CA ILE A 258 1.01 22.20 -5.08
C ILE A 258 -0.38 21.67 -5.40
N PRO A 259 -1.26 21.47 -4.40
CA PRO A 259 -2.60 20.94 -4.62
C PRO A 259 -3.44 21.93 -5.45
N GLU A 260 -4.01 21.46 -6.54
CA GLU A 260 -5.03 22.18 -7.29
C GLU A 260 -6.36 21.47 -7.17
N TYR A 261 -7.45 22.21 -7.24
CA TYR A 261 -8.81 21.67 -7.16
C TYR A 261 -9.09 20.85 -5.87
N GLU A 262 -8.35 21.08 -4.79
CA GLU A 262 -8.49 20.34 -3.52
C GLU A 262 -9.89 20.43 -2.90
N THR A 263 -10.67 21.44 -3.28
CA THR A 263 -12.06 21.63 -2.85
C THR A 263 -13.10 21.02 -3.81
N VAL A 264 -12.65 20.46 -4.94
CA VAL A 264 -13.54 19.83 -5.92
C VAL A 264 -13.68 18.36 -5.63
N SER A 265 -14.87 17.92 -5.23
CA SER A 265 -15.15 16.53 -4.91
C SER A 265 -14.85 15.59 -6.09
N GLY A 266 -14.16 14.48 -5.81
CA GLY A 266 -13.80 13.48 -6.80
C GLY A 266 -12.64 13.86 -7.73
N VAL A 267 -11.90 14.94 -7.42
CA VAL A 267 -10.75 15.38 -8.21
C VAL A 267 -9.47 15.36 -7.37
N LEU A 268 -8.39 14.81 -7.93
CA LEU A 268 -7.02 14.90 -7.44
C LEU A 268 -6.16 15.45 -8.57
N ALA A 269 -5.55 16.64 -8.35
CA ALA A 269 -4.68 17.30 -9.32
C ALA A 269 -3.61 18.14 -8.59
#